data_01b98b2ef1be736eb522a8cf1bf05eb5
#
_entry.id   01b98b2ef1be736eb522a8cf1bf05eb5
#
_cell.length_a   1.000
_cell.length_b   1.000
_cell.length_c   1.000
_cell.angle_alpha   90.00
_cell.angle_beta   90.00
_cell.angle_gamma   90.00
#
_symmetry.space_group_name_H-M   'P 1'
#
loop_
_entity.id
_entity.type
_entity.pdbx_description
1 polymer ?
#
loop_
_entity_poly.entity_id
_entity_poly.type
_entity_poly.pdbx_seq_one_letter_code
_entity_poly.pdbx_strand_id
1 'polypeptide(L)'
;MKTITERFLHYTTFDTQSAEDRNQTPSTDKQLIFARYLKGELEAEGLEDVEMDAEGYIYATLPANTDAPIPTIGFISHYDTSPDCSGANIRPRIVENYDGSDIVLDAEAGIVTDVKTFPELLAHVGEDIIVTDGHTLLGADDKAGIAEIVQAMVWLRQHPEVKHGKIRVGFNPDEEIGLGAQKFDVEKFGCEWAYTMDGGEVGELEYECFNAAAAKYDIKGVSVHTGYAKGKMINAARIAAELVSMIPETDLPETTEGYEGFYHLLSSSGSCEQASLTFIIRDHDRDKFQERKAFMEQLADRLNAKYGEGVVSVSLRDQYFNMREKVEPVRHVVDIALKAIDNVGVTPLVRAIRGGTDGAQLSFRGLPCPNIFAGGLNFHGPHEFLPIPSLEKAMKVVIEICKLTAERGK
;
A
#
# COMPACT_ATOMS: atom_id res chain seq x y z
N MET A 1 -21.17 -8.38 21.23
CA MET A 1 -20.33 -7.41 20.54
C MET A 1 -19.07 -8.16 20.13
N LYS A 2 -18.64 -8.02 18.86
CA LYS A 2 -17.42 -8.66 18.40
C LYS A 2 -16.19 -7.95 19.00
N THR A 3 -15.17 -8.70 19.38
CA THR A 3 -13.85 -8.15 19.67
C THR A 3 -13.16 -7.75 18.36
N ILE A 4 -12.09 -6.96 18.44
CA ILE A 4 -11.31 -6.57 17.25
C ILE A 4 -10.73 -7.81 16.55
N THR A 5 -10.25 -8.80 17.31
CA THR A 5 -9.73 -10.07 16.81
C THR A 5 -10.81 -10.89 16.09
N GLU A 6 -12.01 -11.03 16.71
CA GLU A 6 -13.14 -11.73 16.07
C GLU A 6 -13.57 -11.03 14.78
N ARG A 7 -13.52 -9.70 14.74
CA ARG A 7 -13.83 -8.89 13.56
C ARG A 7 -12.82 -9.16 12.45
N PHE A 8 -11.54 -9.05 12.75
CA PHE A 8 -10.46 -9.33 11.81
C PHE A 8 -10.54 -10.77 11.26
N LEU A 9 -10.61 -11.77 12.12
CA LEU A 9 -10.73 -13.17 11.70
C LEU A 9 -11.95 -13.42 10.81
N HIS A 10 -13.05 -12.72 11.06
CA HIS A 10 -14.21 -12.82 10.18
C HIS A 10 -13.96 -12.17 8.81
N TYR A 11 -13.26 -11.04 8.76
CA TYR A 11 -12.93 -10.37 7.49
C TYR A 11 -12.01 -11.21 6.60
N THR A 12 -11.10 -11.99 7.19
CA THR A 12 -10.22 -12.89 6.41
C THR A 12 -10.98 -14.03 5.72
N THR A 13 -12.23 -14.33 6.12
CA THR A 13 -13.04 -15.36 5.44
C THR A 13 -13.52 -14.95 4.05
N PHE A 14 -13.45 -13.66 3.72
CA PHE A 14 -13.82 -13.15 2.40
C PHE A 14 -12.62 -13.13 1.47
N ASP A 15 -12.76 -13.75 0.31
CA ASP A 15 -11.79 -13.60 -0.78
C ASP A 15 -12.02 -12.24 -1.46
N THR A 16 -11.04 -11.36 -1.36
CA THR A 16 -11.10 -9.99 -1.90
C THR A 16 -9.93 -9.68 -2.83
N GLN A 17 -9.24 -10.69 -3.33
CA GLN A 17 -8.05 -10.51 -4.15
C GLN A 17 -8.33 -9.67 -5.39
N SER A 18 -7.52 -8.64 -5.61
CA SER A 18 -7.51 -7.80 -6.81
C SER A 18 -6.85 -8.50 -8.00
N ALA A 19 -6.93 -7.91 -9.20
CA ALA A 19 -6.38 -8.45 -10.43
C ALA A 19 -5.89 -7.34 -11.36
N GLU A 20 -4.61 -7.39 -11.77
CA GLU A 20 -3.96 -6.35 -12.57
C GLU A 20 -4.53 -6.18 -13.98
N ASP A 21 -4.96 -7.27 -14.64
CA ASP A 21 -5.35 -7.30 -16.06
C ASP A 21 -6.82 -6.98 -16.32
N ARG A 22 -7.46 -6.17 -15.47
CA ARG A 22 -8.88 -5.82 -15.57
C ARG A 22 -9.07 -4.33 -15.82
N ASN A 23 -9.99 -4.01 -16.75
CA ASN A 23 -10.38 -2.62 -17.06
C ASN A 23 -11.69 -2.23 -16.34
N GLN A 24 -11.89 -2.70 -15.12
CA GLN A 24 -13.06 -2.40 -14.30
C GLN A 24 -12.64 -2.06 -12.87
N THR A 25 -13.48 -1.38 -12.13
CA THR A 25 -13.33 -1.11 -10.69
C THR A 25 -14.62 -1.58 -9.98
N PRO A 26 -14.52 -2.44 -8.95
CA PRO A 26 -13.30 -3.13 -8.52
C PRO A 26 -12.82 -4.11 -9.60
N SER A 27 -11.53 -4.41 -9.59
CA SER A 27 -10.91 -5.31 -10.57
C SER A 27 -11.48 -6.72 -10.53
N THR A 28 -12.05 -7.13 -9.39
CA THR A 28 -12.75 -8.41 -9.21
C THR A 28 -14.09 -8.22 -8.50
N ASP A 29 -15.13 -8.92 -8.99
CA ASP A 29 -16.48 -8.84 -8.40
C ASP A 29 -16.58 -9.39 -6.97
N LYS A 30 -15.64 -10.27 -6.58
CA LYS A 30 -15.59 -10.83 -5.22
C LYS A 30 -15.31 -9.78 -4.14
N GLN A 31 -14.62 -8.71 -4.48
CA GLN A 31 -14.42 -7.56 -3.60
C GLN A 31 -15.77 -6.92 -3.18
N LEU A 32 -16.75 -6.85 -4.10
CA LEU A 32 -18.08 -6.30 -3.79
C LEU A 32 -18.88 -7.15 -2.78
N ILE A 33 -18.54 -8.43 -2.61
CA ILE A 33 -19.19 -9.29 -1.61
C ILE A 33 -18.82 -8.79 -0.22
N PHE A 34 -17.54 -8.57 0.01
CA PHE A 34 -17.06 -8.02 1.28
C PHE A 34 -17.52 -6.57 1.48
N ALA A 35 -17.47 -5.75 0.43
CA ALA A 35 -17.92 -4.36 0.51
C ALA A 35 -19.39 -4.24 0.98
N ARG A 36 -20.30 -5.09 0.46
CA ARG A 36 -21.69 -5.14 0.92
C ARG A 36 -21.82 -5.60 2.36
N TYR A 37 -21.02 -6.59 2.76
CA TYR A 37 -20.98 -7.04 4.15
C TYR A 37 -20.52 -5.90 5.07
N LEU A 38 -19.42 -5.23 4.74
CA LEU A 38 -18.85 -4.15 5.54
C LEU A 38 -19.82 -2.97 5.65
N LYS A 39 -20.48 -2.59 4.53
CA LYS A 39 -21.55 -1.58 4.56
C LYS A 39 -22.63 -1.94 5.58
N GLY A 40 -23.16 -3.17 5.53
CA GLY A 40 -24.19 -3.62 6.48
C GLY A 40 -23.70 -3.66 7.92
N GLU A 41 -22.43 -3.97 8.16
CA GLU A 41 -21.83 -3.94 9.49
C GLU A 41 -21.73 -2.51 10.04
N LEU A 42 -21.27 -1.54 9.22
CA LEU A 42 -21.21 -0.13 9.61
C LEU A 42 -22.60 0.43 9.98
N GLU A 43 -23.65 0.07 9.21
CA GLU A 43 -25.04 0.41 9.52
C GLU A 43 -25.50 -0.22 10.85
N ALA A 44 -25.19 -1.50 11.06
CA ALA A 44 -25.54 -2.22 12.29
C ALA A 44 -24.80 -1.69 13.53
N GLU A 45 -23.55 -1.26 13.37
CA GLU A 45 -22.77 -0.60 14.41
C GLU A 45 -23.22 0.87 14.62
N GLY A 46 -24.17 1.36 13.80
CA GLY A 46 -24.85 2.64 13.94
C GLY A 46 -24.02 3.85 13.52
N LEU A 47 -23.16 3.72 12.53
CA LEU A 47 -22.62 4.86 11.81
C LEU A 47 -23.72 5.48 10.93
N GLU A 48 -23.58 6.76 10.65
CA GLU A 48 -24.52 7.53 9.82
C GLU A 48 -23.95 7.71 8.40
N ASP A 49 -24.81 8.12 7.45
CA ASP A 49 -24.46 8.36 6.05
C ASP A 49 -23.65 7.21 5.42
N VAL A 50 -24.04 5.96 5.73
CA VAL A 50 -23.34 4.79 5.21
C VAL A 50 -23.73 4.57 3.75
N GLU A 51 -22.78 4.82 2.86
CA GLU A 51 -22.99 4.71 1.43
C GLU A 51 -21.92 3.80 0.80
N MET A 52 -22.32 3.11 -0.24
CA MET A 52 -21.42 2.37 -1.13
C MET A 52 -21.77 2.75 -2.57
N ASP A 53 -20.79 3.20 -3.34
CA ASP A 53 -21.00 3.52 -4.74
C ASP A 53 -20.98 2.27 -5.65
N ALA A 54 -21.11 2.50 -6.97
CA ALA A 54 -21.16 1.41 -7.95
C ALA A 54 -19.80 0.69 -8.09
N GLU A 55 -18.72 1.39 -7.80
CA GLU A 55 -17.35 0.88 -7.86
C GLU A 55 -16.90 0.25 -6.52
N GLY A 56 -17.76 0.24 -5.50
CA GLY A 56 -17.48 -0.42 -4.23
C GLY A 56 -16.83 0.47 -3.16
N TYR A 57 -16.61 1.78 -3.43
CA TYR A 57 -16.12 2.69 -2.40
C TYR A 57 -17.18 2.90 -1.33
N ILE A 58 -16.78 2.71 -0.08
CA ILE A 58 -17.67 2.84 1.08
C ILE A 58 -17.29 4.08 1.88
N TYR A 59 -18.30 4.86 2.24
CA TYR A 59 -18.15 6.04 3.11
C TYR A 59 -19.14 5.94 4.26
N ALA A 60 -18.71 6.32 5.46
CA ALA A 60 -19.61 6.43 6.60
C ALA A 60 -19.18 7.56 7.54
N THR A 61 -20.07 7.96 8.42
CA THR A 61 -19.88 9.07 9.37
C THR A 61 -20.08 8.59 10.79
N LEU A 62 -19.16 8.94 11.69
CA LEU A 62 -19.42 9.06 13.10
C LEU A 62 -19.65 10.54 13.39
N PRO A 63 -20.90 10.96 13.75
CA PRO A 63 -21.20 12.36 13.98
C PRO A 63 -20.46 12.92 15.19
N ALA A 64 -20.18 14.22 15.18
CA ALA A 64 -19.57 14.88 16.31
C ALA A 64 -20.45 14.72 17.58
N ASN A 65 -19.80 14.56 18.73
CA ASN A 65 -20.50 14.49 20.02
C ASN A 65 -20.30 15.76 20.87
N THR A 66 -19.98 16.87 20.22
CA THR A 66 -19.77 18.19 20.81
C THR A 66 -20.09 19.29 19.80
N ASP A 67 -20.51 20.47 20.26
CA ASP A 67 -20.74 21.68 19.45
C ASP A 67 -19.46 22.48 19.18
N ALA A 68 -18.31 22.04 19.70
CA ALA A 68 -17.04 22.72 19.46
C ALA A 68 -16.65 22.63 17.97
N PRO A 69 -16.03 23.67 17.38
CA PRO A 69 -15.62 23.72 15.99
C PRO A 69 -14.37 22.86 15.74
N ILE A 70 -14.54 21.53 15.82
CA ILE A 70 -13.47 20.56 15.61
C ILE A 70 -13.41 20.20 14.13
N PRO A 71 -12.21 20.14 13.50
CA PRO A 71 -12.06 19.72 12.11
C PRO A 71 -12.66 18.33 11.83
N THR A 72 -13.23 18.14 10.64
CA THR A 72 -13.61 16.80 10.19
C THR A 72 -12.36 16.06 9.71
N ILE A 73 -12.10 14.89 10.29
CA ILE A 73 -10.97 14.05 9.94
C ILE A 73 -11.45 12.70 9.41
N GLY A 74 -10.56 12.00 8.68
CA GLY A 74 -10.88 10.72 8.09
C GLY A 74 -9.90 9.62 8.45
N PHE A 75 -10.39 8.37 8.38
CA PHE A 75 -9.58 7.15 8.40
C PHE A 75 -9.95 6.30 7.20
N ILE A 76 -8.95 5.76 6.52
CA ILE A 76 -9.10 5.04 5.27
C ILE A 76 -8.34 3.72 5.36
N SER A 77 -8.87 2.67 4.76
CA SER A 77 -8.23 1.36 4.65
C SER A 77 -8.77 0.66 3.41
N HIS A 78 -7.93 -0.13 2.73
CA HIS A 78 -8.38 -0.89 1.58
C HIS A 78 -8.87 -2.28 1.97
N TYR A 79 -9.72 -2.87 1.15
CA TYR A 79 -10.27 -4.18 1.46
C TYR A 79 -9.86 -5.27 0.47
N ASP A 80 -9.19 -4.92 -0.63
CA ASP A 80 -8.61 -5.94 -1.49
C ASP A 80 -7.35 -6.54 -0.86
N THR A 81 -6.97 -7.69 -1.36
CA THR A 81 -5.72 -8.35 -1.02
C THR A 81 -4.86 -8.50 -2.26
N SER A 82 -3.54 -8.54 -2.06
CA SER A 82 -2.55 -8.61 -3.13
C SER A 82 -2.78 -9.79 -4.09
N PRO A 83 -2.56 -9.59 -5.41
CA PRO A 83 -2.53 -10.68 -6.37
C PRO A 83 -1.30 -11.59 -6.26
N ASP A 84 -0.28 -11.23 -5.49
CA ASP A 84 0.99 -11.96 -5.40
C ASP A 84 0.85 -13.34 -4.76
N CYS A 85 -0.10 -13.49 -3.81
CA CYS A 85 -0.38 -14.74 -3.15
C CYS A 85 -1.90 -14.95 -3.04
N SER A 86 -2.36 -16.21 -3.05
CA SER A 86 -3.78 -16.53 -2.96
C SER A 86 -4.41 -15.96 -1.69
N GLY A 87 -5.50 -15.22 -1.84
CA GLY A 87 -6.39 -14.75 -0.76
C GLY A 87 -7.68 -15.57 -0.62
N ALA A 88 -7.75 -16.73 -1.29
CA ALA A 88 -8.95 -17.58 -1.29
C ALA A 88 -8.86 -18.68 -0.21
N ASN A 89 -9.96 -18.84 0.55
CA ASN A 89 -10.08 -19.86 1.61
C ASN A 89 -9.00 -19.74 2.69
N ILE A 90 -8.68 -18.54 3.11
CA ILE A 90 -7.73 -18.27 4.19
C ILE A 90 -8.16 -19.06 5.44
N ARG A 91 -7.20 -19.75 6.08
CA ARG A 91 -7.38 -20.53 7.30
C ARG A 91 -6.52 -19.96 8.42
N PRO A 92 -6.96 -18.86 9.04
CA PRO A 92 -6.21 -18.24 10.12
C PRO A 92 -6.23 -19.12 11.38
N ARG A 93 -5.13 -19.13 12.12
CA ARG A 93 -5.06 -19.69 13.46
C ARG A 93 -4.28 -18.79 14.39
N ILE A 94 -4.53 -18.91 15.69
CA ILE A 94 -3.81 -18.18 16.71
C ILE A 94 -2.71 -19.09 17.28
N VAL A 95 -1.48 -18.57 17.29
CA VAL A 95 -0.37 -19.13 18.07
C VAL A 95 -0.37 -18.40 19.40
N GLU A 96 -0.87 -19.08 20.44
CA GLU A 96 -1.00 -18.49 21.77
C GLU A 96 0.36 -18.40 22.47
N ASN A 97 0.63 -17.28 23.14
CA ASN A 97 1.83 -17.05 23.94
C ASN A 97 3.12 -17.49 23.22
N TYR A 98 3.36 -16.89 22.05
CA TYR A 98 4.46 -17.28 21.16
C TYR A 98 5.79 -17.37 21.92
N ASP A 99 6.48 -18.49 21.77
CA ASP A 99 7.68 -18.81 22.57
C ASP A 99 9.02 -18.43 21.92
N GLY A 100 9.00 -17.85 20.70
CA GLY A 100 10.20 -17.48 19.97
C GLY A 100 10.76 -18.58 19.07
N SER A 101 10.10 -19.73 18.96
CA SER A 101 10.48 -20.80 18.04
C SER A 101 9.92 -20.61 16.63
N ASP A 102 10.42 -21.42 15.69
CA ASP A 102 9.85 -21.50 14.34
C ASP A 102 8.37 -21.89 14.38
N ILE A 103 7.54 -21.23 13.58
CA ILE A 103 6.11 -21.52 13.50
C ILE A 103 5.85 -22.48 12.33
N VAL A 104 5.49 -23.73 12.64
CA VAL A 104 5.07 -24.69 11.63
C VAL A 104 3.67 -24.31 11.14
N LEU A 105 3.54 -23.88 9.89
CA LEU A 105 2.26 -23.54 9.26
C LEU A 105 1.55 -24.79 8.74
N ASP A 106 2.25 -25.64 8.00
CA ASP A 106 1.79 -26.94 7.53
C ASP A 106 2.91 -27.98 7.67
N ALA A 107 2.73 -28.94 8.58
CA ALA A 107 3.73 -29.98 8.85
C ALA A 107 3.84 -31.00 7.72
N GLU A 108 2.73 -31.30 7.00
CA GLU A 108 2.72 -32.28 5.91
C GLU A 108 3.40 -31.69 4.65
N ALA A 109 3.16 -30.42 4.36
CA ALA A 109 3.80 -29.70 3.27
C ALA A 109 5.21 -29.19 3.63
N GLY A 110 5.59 -29.22 4.90
CA GLY A 110 6.88 -28.73 5.40
C GLY A 110 6.98 -27.19 5.35
N ILE A 111 5.86 -26.49 5.44
CA ILE A 111 5.83 -25.01 5.41
C ILE A 111 6.06 -24.50 6.84
N VAL A 112 7.13 -23.73 7.01
CA VAL A 112 7.56 -23.21 8.31
C VAL A 112 7.94 -21.74 8.15
N THR A 113 7.45 -20.90 9.04
CA THR A 113 7.96 -19.52 9.22
C THR A 113 9.10 -19.59 10.22
N ASP A 114 10.33 -19.67 9.73
CA ASP A 114 11.51 -19.82 10.56
C ASP A 114 12.07 -18.46 11.00
N VAL A 115 12.51 -18.38 12.24
CA VAL A 115 12.99 -17.13 12.87
C VAL A 115 14.32 -16.62 12.28
N LYS A 116 15.05 -17.44 11.55
CA LYS A 116 16.28 -17.02 10.89
C LYS A 116 15.99 -16.20 9.63
N THR A 117 14.96 -16.60 8.87
CA THR A 117 14.49 -15.90 7.68
C THR A 117 13.61 -14.72 8.06
N PHE A 118 12.79 -14.86 9.11
CA PHE A 118 11.80 -13.89 9.59
C PHE A 118 12.09 -13.48 11.04
N PRO A 119 13.21 -12.78 11.31
CA PRO A 119 13.66 -12.45 12.66
C PRO A 119 12.74 -11.49 13.41
N GLU A 120 11.87 -10.76 12.72
CA GLU A 120 10.85 -9.86 13.27
C GLU A 120 9.87 -10.60 14.20
N LEU A 121 9.65 -11.88 14.00
CA LEU A 121 8.87 -12.73 14.92
C LEU A 121 9.37 -12.65 16.37
N LEU A 122 10.68 -12.52 16.57
CA LEU A 122 11.29 -12.51 17.91
C LEU A 122 10.88 -11.29 18.75
N ALA A 123 10.41 -10.21 18.13
CA ALA A 123 9.87 -9.05 18.83
C ALA A 123 8.53 -9.33 19.52
N HIS A 124 7.87 -10.44 19.17
CA HIS A 124 6.52 -10.80 19.61
C HIS A 124 6.47 -12.00 20.56
N VAL A 125 7.62 -12.37 21.15
CA VAL A 125 7.67 -13.44 22.17
C VAL A 125 6.78 -13.08 23.37
N GLY A 126 5.89 -14.02 23.73
CA GLY A 126 4.88 -13.85 24.79
C GLY A 126 3.56 -13.22 24.31
N GLU A 127 3.43 -12.87 23.02
CA GLU A 127 2.20 -12.38 22.44
C GLU A 127 1.43 -13.49 21.73
N ASP A 128 0.13 -13.30 21.55
CA ASP A 128 -0.69 -14.14 20.68
C ASP A 128 -0.56 -13.62 19.25
N ILE A 129 -0.26 -14.52 18.30
CA ILE A 129 0.00 -14.18 16.89
C ILE A 129 -1.00 -14.91 15.99
N ILE A 130 -1.61 -14.18 15.06
CA ILE A 130 -2.45 -14.76 14.02
C ILE A 130 -1.57 -15.07 12.82
N VAL A 131 -1.64 -16.32 12.33
CA VAL A 131 -0.93 -16.81 11.13
C VAL A 131 -1.88 -17.56 10.21
N THR A 132 -1.44 -17.87 8.99
CA THR A 132 -2.18 -18.72 8.03
C THR A 132 -1.76 -20.20 8.16
N ASP A 133 -2.30 -21.04 7.30
CA ASP A 133 -1.86 -22.42 7.09
C ASP A 133 -0.68 -22.54 6.09
N GLY A 134 -0.13 -21.44 5.62
CA GLY A 134 1.00 -21.40 4.70
C GLY A 134 0.66 -21.56 3.21
N HIS A 135 -0.62 -21.68 2.85
CA HIS A 135 -1.08 -21.84 1.47
C HIS A 135 -1.69 -20.57 0.89
N THR A 136 -1.93 -19.57 1.73
CA THR A 136 -2.50 -18.28 1.37
C THR A 136 -1.77 -17.17 2.12
N LEU A 137 -1.95 -15.92 1.68
CA LEU A 137 -1.69 -14.77 2.55
C LEU A 137 -2.70 -14.76 3.72
N LEU A 138 -2.49 -13.90 4.73
CA LEU A 138 -3.42 -13.73 5.86
C LEU A 138 -4.48 -12.65 5.55
N GLY A 139 -4.10 -11.61 4.82
CA GLY A 139 -4.93 -10.44 4.54
C GLY A 139 -4.97 -9.45 5.71
N ALA A 140 -3.92 -9.41 6.53
CA ALA A 140 -3.74 -8.35 7.50
C ALA A 140 -3.58 -6.99 6.79
N ASP A 141 -2.94 -7.00 5.66
CA ASP A 141 -2.90 -5.96 4.65
C ASP A 141 -4.14 -6.07 3.74
N ASP A 142 -5.20 -5.20 3.87
CA ASP A 142 -5.31 -4.20 4.96
C ASP A 142 -6.62 -4.39 5.75
N LYS A 143 -7.08 -5.66 5.90
CA LYS A 143 -8.27 -5.96 6.72
C LYS A 143 -8.05 -5.73 8.22
N ALA A 144 -6.76 -5.65 8.65
CA ALA A 144 -6.44 -5.23 10.01
C ALA A 144 -6.84 -3.77 10.23
N GLY A 145 -6.42 -2.87 9.33
CA GLY A 145 -6.80 -1.46 9.39
C GLY A 145 -8.31 -1.24 9.35
N ILE A 146 -9.04 -2.03 8.55
CA ILE A 146 -10.52 -2.00 8.57
C ILE A 146 -11.05 -2.35 9.96
N ALA A 147 -10.56 -3.44 10.56
CA ALA A 147 -11.02 -3.89 11.87
C ALA A 147 -10.72 -2.85 12.97
N GLU A 148 -9.57 -2.21 12.89
CA GLU A 148 -9.11 -1.15 13.78
C GLU A 148 -9.99 0.09 13.71
N ILE A 149 -10.26 0.57 12.48
CA ILE A 149 -11.12 1.73 12.25
C ILE A 149 -12.51 1.44 12.76
N VAL A 150 -13.11 0.33 12.35
CA VAL A 150 -14.50 -0.01 12.75
C VAL A 150 -14.59 -0.17 14.27
N GLN A 151 -13.65 -0.87 14.89
CA GLN A 151 -13.64 -1.06 16.33
C GLN A 151 -13.43 0.25 17.11
N ALA A 152 -12.61 1.17 16.61
CA ALA A 152 -12.43 2.50 17.18
C ALA A 152 -13.73 3.32 17.12
N MET A 153 -14.46 3.28 16.01
CA MET A 153 -15.75 3.97 15.87
C MET A 153 -16.78 3.41 16.85
N VAL A 154 -16.86 2.09 16.99
CA VAL A 154 -17.73 1.41 17.97
C VAL A 154 -17.38 1.82 19.38
N TRP A 155 -16.07 1.84 19.71
CA TRP A 155 -15.61 2.25 21.03
C TRP A 155 -15.97 3.71 21.34
N LEU A 156 -15.73 4.64 20.43
CA LEU A 156 -16.07 6.07 20.62
C LEU A 156 -17.57 6.30 20.84
N ARG A 157 -18.44 5.57 20.13
CA ARG A 157 -19.89 5.62 20.34
C ARG A 157 -20.29 5.16 21.73
N GLN A 158 -19.58 4.21 22.33
CA GLN A 158 -19.86 3.69 23.67
C GLN A 158 -19.30 4.55 24.77
N HIS A 159 -18.39 5.49 24.43
CA HIS A 159 -17.71 6.39 25.37
C HIS A 159 -18.01 7.86 25.03
N PRO A 160 -19.29 8.30 25.18
CA PRO A 160 -19.71 9.65 24.79
C PRO A 160 -19.04 10.75 25.63
N GLU A 161 -18.40 10.38 26.75
CA GLU A 161 -17.54 11.28 27.54
C GLU A 161 -16.27 11.69 26.80
N VAL A 162 -15.78 10.87 25.87
CA VAL A 162 -14.65 11.19 25.00
C VAL A 162 -15.15 12.07 23.86
N LYS A 163 -14.77 13.35 23.89
CA LYS A 163 -15.21 14.33 22.92
C LYS A 163 -14.40 14.23 21.63
N HIS A 164 -15.12 14.29 20.50
CA HIS A 164 -14.56 14.25 19.15
C HIS A 164 -15.42 15.08 18.18
N GLY A 165 -14.80 15.56 17.11
CA GLY A 165 -15.48 16.16 15.97
C GLY A 165 -16.16 15.11 15.09
N LYS A 166 -16.63 15.54 13.93
CA LYS A 166 -17.13 14.62 12.89
C LYS A 166 -15.96 13.78 12.37
N ILE A 167 -16.15 12.46 12.34
CA ILE A 167 -15.18 11.51 11.83
C ILE A 167 -15.77 10.84 10.60
N ARG A 168 -15.00 10.76 9.53
CA ARG A 168 -15.36 10.01 8.32
C ARG A 168 -14.52 8.74 8.24
N VAL A 169 -15.11 7.66 7.80
CA VAL A 169 -14.39 6.44 7.45
C VAL A 169 -14.61 6.14 5.97
N GLY A 170 -13.54 5.72 5.31
CA GLY A 170 -13.55 5.37 3.89
C GLY A 170 -12.91 4.01 3.68
N PHE A 171 -13.53 3.16 2.84
CA PHE A 171 -12.95 1.87 2.48
C PHE A 171 -13.02 1.69 0.98
N ASN A 172 -11.91 1.27 0.38
CA ASN A 172 -11.76 1.24 -1.07
C ASN A 172 -11.25 -0.09 -1.60
N PRO A 173 -11.57 -0.42 -2.88
CA PRO A 173 -10.99 -1.53 -3.61
C PRO A 173 -9.66 -1.19 -4.24
N ASP A 174 -8.95 -2.21 -4.75
CA ASP A 174 -7.89 -2.12 -5.76
C ASP A 174 -6.68 -1.25 -5.36
N GLU A 175 -6.37 -1.11 -4.07
CA GLU A 175 -5.15 -0.45 -3.60
C GLU A 175 -3.93 -1.21 -4.09
N GLU A 176 -3.91 -2.51 -3.93
CA GLU A 176 -2.80 -3.43 -4.20
C GLU A 176 -2.33 -3.46 -5.67
N ILE A 177 -3.17 -2.92 -6.55
CA ILE A 177 -2.83 -2.73 -7.97
C ILE A 177 -2.68 -1.23 -8.33
N GLY A 178 -2.58 -0.36 -7.31
CA GLY A 178 -2.34 1.09 -7.45
C GLY A 178 -3.54 1.88 -7.99
N LEU A 179 -4.75 1.34 -7.91
CA LEU A 179 -5.97 1.97 -8.43
C LEU A 179 -6.91 2.48 -7.33
N GLY A 180 -6.64 2.18 -6.06
CA GLY A 180 -7.52 2.45 -4.93
C GLY A 180 -7.95 3.90 -4.79
N ALA A 181 -7.02 4.84 -4.89
CA ALA A 181 -7.35 6.26 -4.78
C ALA A 181 -8.01 6.87 -6.03
N GLN A 182 -7.98 6.20 -7.19
CA GLN A 182 -8.34 6.85 -8.46
C GLN A 182 -9.77 7.39 -8.50
N LYS A 183 -10.73 6.63 -8.00
CA LYS A 183 -12.15 6.99 -7.99
C LYS A 183 -12.66 7.36 -6.59
N PHE A 184 -11.80 7.37 -5.59
CA PHE A 184 -12.17 7.81 -4.25
C PHE A 184 -12.67 9.27 -4.29
N ASP A 185 -13.89 9.52 -3.84
CA ASP A 185 -14.51 10.85 -3.89
C ASP A 185 -14.06 11.70 -2.69
N VAL A 186 -12.97 12.44 -2.86
CA VAL A 186 -12.38 13.31 -1.83
C VAL A 186 -13.34 14.42 -1.41
N GLU A 187 -14.11 15.00 -2.33
CA GLU A 187 -15.08 16.07 -2.03
C GLU A 187 -16.21 15.53 -1.17
N LYS A 188 -16.78 14.38 -1.54
CA LYS A 188 -17.83 13.69 -0.77
C LYS A 188 -17.30 13.21 0.59
N PHE A 189 -16.07 12.74 0.65
CA PHE A 189 -15.44 12.36 1.90
C PHE A 189 -15.34 13.55 2.86
N GLY A 190 -15.00 14.75 2.36
CA GLY A 190 -15.20 16.01 3.03
C GLY A 190 -14.40 16.20 4.31
N CYS A 191 -13.17 15.66 4.36
CA CYS A 191 -12.25 15.79 5.49
C CYS A 191 -11.20 16.88 5.22
N GLU A 192 -10.73 17.53 6.28
CA GLU A 192 -9.58 18.44 6.19
C GLU A 192 -8.28 17.67 5.99
N TRP A 193 -8.17 16.48 6.60
CA TRP A 193 -7.11 15.50 6.39
C TRP A 193 -7.61 14.10 6.77
N ALA A 194 -6.84 13.11 6.38
CA ALA A 194 -7.13 11.72 6.75
C ALA A 194 -5.84 10.96 7.09
N TYR A 195 -5.99 9.70 7.49
CA TYR A 195 -4.92 8.74 7.69
C TYR A 195 -5.31 7.44 7.02
N THR A 196 -4.41 6.82 6.25
CA THR A 196 -4.53 5.42 5.86
C THR A 196 -4.00 4.54 6.99
N MET A 197 -4.72 3.47 7.32
CA MET A 197 -4.30 2.49 8.33
C MET A 197 -3.70 1.26 7.62
N ASP A 198 -2.59 1.48 6.90
CA ASP A 198 -2.05 0.56 5.90
C ASP A 198 -0.51 0.38 6.06
N GLY A 199 0.04 0.77 7.20
CA GLY A 199 1.44 0.55 7.54
C GLY A 199 1.68 -0.81 8.19
N GLY A 200 2.94 -1.20 8.29
CA GLY A 200 3.36 -2.49 8.84
C GLY A 200 3.58 -2.47 10.35
N GLU A 201 4.85 -2.37 10.74
CA GLU A 201 5.31 -2.53 12.11
C GLU A 201 4.70 -1.50 13.08
N VAL A 202 4.38 -1.96 14.30
CA VAL A 202 3.83 -1.11 15.35
C VAL A 202 4.70 0.12 15.61
N GLY A 203 4.10 1.30 15.49
CA GLY A 203 4.76 2.59 15.65
C GLY A 203 5.06 3.29 14.32
N GLU A 204 4.96 2.64 13.20
CA GLU A 204 5.19 3.26 11.89
C GLU A 204 4.23 4.41 11.62
N LEU A 205 4.83 5.50 11.20
CA LEU A 205 4.16 6.66 10.64
C LEU A 205 4.92 7.09 9.39
N GLU A 206 4.25 7.11 8.28
CA GLU A 206 4.85 7.36 6.98
C GLU A 206 4.12 8.52 6.30
N TYR A 207 4.86 9.57 5.99
CA TYR A 207 4.36 10.73 5.24
C TYR A 207 5.29 11.11 4.08
N GLU A 208 6.20 10.19 3.76
CA GLU A 208 7.08 10.23 2.59
C GLU A 208 6.98 8.92 1.83
N CYS A 209 7.01 8.99 0.52
CA CYS A 209 7.05 7.84 -0.38
C CYS A 209 7.90 8.17 -1.61
N PHE A 210 8.16 7.20 -2.47
CA PHE A 210 8.81 7.49 -3.72
C PHE A 210 7.99 8.44 -4.61
N ASN A 211 8.67 9.22 -5.46
CA ASN A 211 8.16 9.62 -6.76
C ASN A 211 8.31 8.43 -7.71
N ALA A 212 7.33 8.17 -8.54
CA ALA A 212 7.27 6.98 -9.37
C ALA A 212 6.91 7.26 -10.81
N ALA A 213 7.65 6.64 -11.74
CA ALA A 213 7.33 6.62 -13.15
C ALA A 213 7.59 5.25 -13.75
N ALA A 214 6.97 4.98 -14.88
CA ALA A 214 7.29 3.87 -15.77
C ALA A 214 7.94 4.40 -17.04
N ALA A 215 8.95 3.68 -17.54
CA ALA A 215 9.57 3.92 -18.83
C ALA A 215 9.38 2.68 -19.72
N LYS A 216 8.70 2.84 -20.84
CA LYS A 216 8.54 1.78 -21.83
C LYS A 216 9.37 2.09 -23.05
N TYR A 217 10.26 1.16 -23.41
CA TYR A 217 11.03 1.20 -24.64
C TYR A 217 10.42 0.26 -25.67
N ASP A 218 10.30 0.73 -26.89
CA ASP A 218 9.99 -0.07 -28.07
C ASP A 218 11.17 0.07 -29.06
N ILE A 219 11.74 -1.04 -29.46
CA ILE A 219 12.95 -1.11 -30.30
C ILE A 219 12.56 -1.82 -31.61
N LYS A 220 12.88 -1.17 -32.74
CA LYS A 220 12.63 -1.67 -34.08
C LYS A 220 13.92 -2.20 -34.69
N GLY A 221 13.90 -3.43 -35.15
CA GLY A 221 15.01 -4.06 -35.84
C GLY A 221 14.78 -4.25 -37.34
N VAL A 222 15.81 -4.73 -38.00
CA VAL A 222 15.77 -5.17 -39.44
C VAL A 222 16.32 -6.58 -39.51
N SER A 223 15.47 -7.54 -39.80
CA SER A 223 15.86 -8.93 -39.96
C SER A 223 16.26 -9.22 -41.41
N VAL A 224 17.38 -9.91 -41.58
CA VAL A 224 17.86 -10.45 -42.87
C VAL A 224 18.52 -11.81 -42.60
N HIS A 225 18.73 -12.60 -43.63
CA HIS A 225 19.43 -13.88 -43.51
C HIS A 225 20.80 -13.67 -42.87
N THR A 226 21.12 -14.43 -41.82
CA THR A 226 22.31 -14.22 -40.96
C THR A 226 23.62 -14.25 -41.73
N GLY A 227 23.71 -15.07 -42.80
CA GLY A 227 24.88 -15.13 -43.68
C GLY A 227 25.12 -13.86 -44.50
N TYR A 228 24.14 -12.97 -44.63
CA TYR A 228 24.20 -11.72 -45.39
C TYR A 228 23.92 -10.48 -44.56
N ALA A 229 24.03 -10.59 -43.24
CA ALA A 229 23.61 -9.58 -42.26
C ALA A 229 24.54 -8.37 -42.19
N LYS A 230 25.78 -8.48 -42.61
CA LYS A 230 26.80 -7.39 -42.46
C LYS A 230 26.31 -6.10 -43.12
N GLY A 231 26.22 -5.05 -42.36
CA GLY A 231 25.78 -3.70 -42.79
C GLY A 231 24.29 -3.56 -43.10
N LYS A 232 23.47 -4.57 -42.77
CA LYS A 232 22.04 -4.58 -43.06
C LYS A 232 21.18 -4.90 -41.85
N MET A 233 21.58 -5.88 -41.04
CA MET A 233 20.79 -6.31 -39.87
C MET A 233 20.87 -5.33 -38.75
N ILE A 234 19.73 -4.99 -38.20
CA ILE A 234 19.60 -4.31 -36.90
C ILE A 234 18.86 -5.28 -35.99
N ASN A 235 19.53 -5.81 -34.97
CA ASN A 235 18.95 -6.81 -34.08
C ASN A 235 18.40 -6.13 -32.83
N ALA A 236 17.07 -6.02 -32.74
CA ALA A 236 16.40 -5.34 -31.64
C ALA A 236 16.66 -6.01 -30.27
N ALA A 237 16.73 -7.35 -30.22
CA ALA A 237 17.03 -8.05 -28.98
C ALA A 237 18.46 -7.76 -28.45
N ARG A 238 19.43 -7.56 -29.33
CA ARG A 238 20.79 -7.14 -28.92
C ARG A 238 20.81 -5.71 -28.41
N ILE A 239 20.04 -4.82 -29.04
CA ILE A 239 19.93 -3.41 -28.58
C ILE A 239 19.26 -3.37 -27.21
N ALA A 240 18.24 -4.20 -26.98
CA ALA A 240 17.61 -4.33 -25.66
C ALA A 240 18.61 -4.76 -24.58
N ALA A 241 19.42 -5.78 -24.85
CA ALA A 241 20.47 -6.23 -23.92
C ALA A 241 21.52 -5.12 -23.65
N GLU A 242 21.92 -4.37 -24.69
CA GLU A 242 22.82 -3.23 -24.54
C GLU A 242 22.18 -2.14 -23.66
N LEU A 243 20.93 -1.79 -23.89
CA LEU A 243 20.20 -0.81 -23.08
C LEU A 243 20.20 -1.20 -21.61
N VAL A 244 19.88 -2.44 -21.26
CA VAL A 244 19.91 -2.94 -19.88
C VAL A 244 21.30 -2.78 -19.25
N SER A 245 22.36 -3.07 -20.01
CA SER A 245 23.76 -2.93 -19.55
C SER A 245 24.22 -1.47 -19.34
N MET A 246 23.46 -0.50 -19.82
CA MET A 246 23.74 0.92 -19.62
C MET A 246 23.15 1.48 -18.31
N ILE A 247 22.28 0.71 -17.63
CA ILE A 247 21.77 1.07 -16.31
C ILE A 247 22.88 0.84 -15.28
N PRO A 248 23.18 1.82 -14.41
CA PRO A 248 24.20 1.65 -13.38
C PRO A 248 23.84 0.53 -12.40
N GLU A 249 24.78 -0.38 -12.14
CA GLU A 249 24.58 -1.48 -11.17
C GLU A 249 24.36 -0.99 -9.73
N THR A 250 24.76 0.25 -9.43
CA THR A 250 24.53 0.89 -8.13
C THR A 250 23.12 1.43 -7.95
N ASP A 251 22.32 1.47 -9.01
CA ASP A 251 21.00 2.10 -9.06
C ASP A 251 19.90 1.06 -9.33
N LEU A 252 20.05 -0.14 -8.77
CA LEU A 252 19.10 -1.24 -8.87
C LEU A 252 18.40 -1.47 -7.52
N PRO A 253 17.22 -2.06 -7.48
CA PRO A 253 16.57 -2.41 -6.21
C PRO A 253 17.45 -3.27 -5.30
N GLU A 254 18.25 -4.19 -5.92
CA GLU A 254 19.14 -5.11 -5.23
C GLU A 254 20.38 -4.45 -4.60
N THR A 255 20.65 -3.19 -4.94
CA THR A 255 21.85 -2.47 -4.50
C THR A 255 21.55 -1.15 -3.80
N THR A 256 20.26 -0.84 -3.56
CA THR A 256 19.82 0.43 -2.97
C THR A 256 18.96 0.21 -1.73
N GLU A 257 19.08 1.13 -0.77
CA GLU A 257 18.30 1.11 0.48
C GLU A 257 17.88 2.54 0.91
N GLY A 258 17.06 2.63 1.94
CA GLY A 258 16.63 3.90 2.53
C GLY A 258 16.06 4.87 1.50
N TYR A 259 16.66 6.04 1.38
CA TYR A 259 16.24 7.11 0.45
C TYR A 259 16.84 7.01 -0.96
N GLU A 260 17.63 5.99 -1.22
CA GLU A 260 18.26 5.79 -2.54
C GLU A 260 17.23 5.37 -3.58
N GLY A 261 17.24 6.08 -4.72
CA GLY A 261 16.37 5.78 -5.85
C GLY A 261 16.95 4.68 -6.75
N PHE A 262 16.11 4.11 -7.62
CA PHE A 262 16.53 3.03 -8.50
C PHE A 262 15.80 3.00 -9.85
N TYR A 263 16.37 2.21 -10.77
CA TYR A 263 15.72 1.71 -11.98
C TYR A 263 15.51 0.20 -11.83
N HIS A 264 14.31 -0.28 -12.07
CA HIS A 264 14.04 -1.72 -12.07
C HIS A 264 13.47 -2.17 -13.42
N LEU A 265 14.11 -3.15 -14.03
CA LEU A 265 13.61 -3.80 -15.24
C LEU A 265 12.47 -4.73 -14.87
N LEU A 266 11.23 -4.30 -15.12
CA LEU A 266 10.03 -5.05 -14.78
C LEU A 266 9.78 -6.18 -15.79
N SER A 267 9.99 -5.90 -17.10
CA SER A 267 9.80 -6.89 -18.15
C SER A 267 10.65 -6.63 -19.37
N SER A 268 11.01 -7.70 -20.07
CA SER A 268 11.76 -7.67 -21.33
C SER A 268 11.30 -8.77 -22.27
N SER A 269 11.03 -8.41 -23.51
CA SER A 269 10.74 -9.36 -24.57
C SER A 269 11.31 -8.91 -25.88
N GLY A 270 11.68 -9.84 -26.78
CA GLY A 270 12.20 -9.42 -28.08
C GLY A 270 12.69 -10.51 -29.00
N SER A 271 12.78 -10.12 -30.26
CA SER A 271 13.35 -10.87 -31.38
C SER A 271 14.34 -9.99 -32.18
N CYS A 272 14.79 -10.45 -33.34
CA CYS A 272 15.61 -9.60 -34.23
C CYS A 272 14.81 -8.39 -34.75
N GLU A 273 13.51 -8.53 -35.00
CA GLU A 273 12.70 -7.50 -35.65
C GLU A 273 12.13 -6.47 -34.67
N GLN A 274 11.88 -6.87 -33.43
CA GLN A 274 11.33 -5.99 -32.40
C GLN A 274 11.69 -6.44 -31.00
N ALA A 275 11.81 -5.48 -30.08
CA ALA A 275 11.95 -5.75 -28.67
C ALA A 275 11.22 -4.65 -27.86
N SER A 276 10.76 -5.02 -26.66
CA SER A 276 10.14 -4.11 -25.73
C SER A 276 10.68 -4.37 -24.32
N LEU A 277 10.95 -3.26 -23.58
CA LEU A 277 11.36 -3.32 -22.19
C LEU A 277 10.51 -2.34 -21.40
N THR A 278 10.16 -2.73 -20.19
CA THR A 278 9.47 -1.86 -19.24
C THR A 278 10.33 -1.71 -17.98
N PHE A 279 10.61 -0.48 -17.62
CA PHE A 279 11.27 -0.13 -16.36
C PHE A 279 10.34 0.65 -15.47
N ILE A 280 10.52 0.53 -14.16
CA ILE A 280 10.00 1.47 -13.18
C ILE A 280 11.15 2.30 -12.63
N ILE A 281 10.87 3.57 -12.38
CA ILE A 281 11.80 4.58 -11.87
C ILE A 281 11.30 5.05 -10.52
N ARG A 282 12.16 5.07 -9.53
CA ARG A 282 11.83 5.48 -8.15
C ARG A 282 12.90 6.40 -7.59
N ASP A 283 12.48 7.48 -6.95
CA ASP A 283 13.35 8.33 -6.13
C ASP A 283 12.49 9.16 -5.15
N HIS A 284 12.95 9.35 -3.92
CA HIS A 284 12.26 10.20 -2.95
C HIS A 284 12.42 11.68 -3.27
N ASP A 285 13.57 12.06 -3.80
CA ASP A 285 13.88 13.44 -4.19
C ASP A 285 13.28 13.76 -5.56
N ARG A 286 12.56 14.88 -5.65
CA ARG A 286 11.87 15.30 -6.88
C ARG A 286 12.82 15.62 -8.01
N ASP A 287 13.92 16.30 -7.72
CA ASP A 287 14.87 16.73 -8.73
C ASP A 287 15.68 15.53 -9.26
N LYS A 288 16.15 14.65 -8.37
CA LYS A 288 16.78 13.39 -8.77
C LYS A 288 15.83 12.50 -9.57
N PHE A 289 14.56 12.46 -9.21
CA PHE A 289 13.56 11.72 -9.98
C PHE A 289 13.44 12.26 -11.43
N GLN A 290 13.46 13.58 -11.62
CA GLN A 290 13.47 14.16 -12.97
C GLN A 290 14.78 13.87 -13.71
N GLU A 291 15.93 13.92 -13.02
CA GLU A 291 17.24 13.53 -13.59
C GLU A 291 17.22 12.06 -14.04
N ARG A 292 16.64 11.16 -13.25
CA ARG A 292 16.46 9.75 -13.61
C ARG A 292 15.60 9.57 -14.86
N LYS A 293 14.51 10.29 -14.98
CA LYS A 293 13.66 10.27 -16.18
C LYS A 293 14.42 10.76 -17.40
N ALA A 294 15.12 11.89 -17.27
CA ALA A 294 15.94 12.44 -18.36
C ALA A 294 17.07 11.47 -18.78
N PHE A 295 17.66 10.74 -17.84
CA PHE A 295 18.65 9.70 -18.14
C PHE A 295 18.06 8.60 -19.03
N MET A 296 16.84 8.13 -18.74
CA MET A 296 16.17 7.13 -19.58
C MET A 296 15.93 7.66 -21.01
N GLU A 297 15.56 8.92 -21.19
CA GLU A 297 15.45 9.53 -22.53
C GLU A 297 16.80 9.58 -23.23
N GLN A 298 17.86 9.97 -22.52
CA GLN A 298 19.22 10.02 -23.08
C GLN A 298 19.74 8.63 -23.53
N LEU A 299 19.30 7.55 -22.89
CA LEU A 299 19.64 6.18 -23.33
C LEU A 299 19.06 5.89 -24.72
N ALA A 300 17.81 6.28 -24.97
CA ALA A 300 17.21 6.15 -26.30
C ALA A 300 17.96 6.98 -27.35
N ASP A 301 18.31 8.22 -27.02
CA ASP A 301 19.07 9.10 -27.92
C ASP A 301 20.45 8.53 -28.27
N ARG A 302 21.18 7.99 -27.27
CA ARG A 302 22.49 7.35 -27.49
C ARG A 302 22.40 6.13 -28.41
N LEU A 303 21.37 5.29 -28.21
CA LEU A 303 21.16 4.12 -29.05
C LEU A 303 20.71 4.51 -30.45
N ASN A 304 19.87 5.54 -30.62
CA ASN A 304 19.49 6.07 -31.92
C ASN A 304 20.70 6.66 -32.68
N ALA A 305 21.60 7.36 -31.99
CA ALA A 305 22.85 7.87 -32.60
C ALA A 305 23.73 6.72 -33.12
N LYS A 306 23.68 5.54 -32.50
CA LYS A 306 24.50 4.38 -32.89
C LYS A 306 23.83 3.54 -33.98
N TYR A 307 22.52 3.30 -33.87
CA TYR A 307 21.81 2.32 -34.69
C TYR A 307 20.92 2.93 -35.77
N GLY A 308 20.64 4.22 -35.68
CA GLY A 308 19.79 4.98 -36.61
C GLY A 308 18.61 5.63 -35.89
N GLU A 309 18.18 6.77 -36.43
CA GLU A 309 17.06 7.54 -35.89
C GLU A 309 15.77 6.73 -35.90
N GLY A 310 15.02 6.76 -34.80
CA GLY A 310 13.73 6.08 -34.63
C GLY A 310 13.81 4.56 -34.44
N VAL A 311 15.03 3.99 -34.30
CA VAL A 311 15.23 2.59 -33.92
C VAL A 311 14.76 2.32 -32.51
N VAL A 312 15.02 3.23 -31.56
CA VAL A 312 14.59 3.14 -30.17
C VAL A 312 13.65 4.30 -29.86
N SER A 313 12.49 3.97 -29.34
CA SER A 313 11.58 4.97 -28.74
C SER A 313 11.36 4.68 -27.27
N VAL A 314 11.20 5.72 -26.45
CA VAL A 314 10.86 5.62 -25.04
C VAL A 314 9.62 6.45 -24.75
N SER A 315 8.73 5.92 -23.93
CA SER A 315 7.60 6.64 -23.36
C SER A 315 7.68 6.62 -21.86
N LEU A 316 7.59 7.79 -21.23
CA LEU A 316 7.59 7.97 -19.78
C LEU A 316 6.17 8.27 -19.30
N ARG A 317 5.76 7.65 -18.20
CA ARG A 317 4.48 7.92 -17.54
C ARG A 317 4.69 8.02 -16.04
N ASP A 318 4.39 9.20 -15.49
CA ASP A 318 4.35 9.38 -14.04
C ASP A 318 3.20 8.57 -13.44
N GLN A 319 3.43 7.96 -12.29
CA GLN A 319 2.46 7.11 -11.59
C GLN A 319 1.91 7.81 -10.35
N TYR A 320 2.81 8.24 -9.46
CA TYR A 320 2.50 9.00 -8.25
C TYR A 320 3.73 9.82 -7.81
N PHE A 321 3.54 10.68 -6.83
CA PHE A 321 4.58 11.56 -6.31
C PHE A 321 4.69 11.45 -4.79
N ASN A 322 5.85 11.85 -4.25
CA ASN A 322 6.12 11.85 -2.82
C ASN A 322 5.10 12.74 -2.08
N MET A 323 4.28 12.13 -1.23
CA MET A 323 3.22 12.81 -0.48
C MET A 323 3.73 13.88 0.49
N ARG A 324 5.02 13.85 0.87
CA ARG A 324 5.65 14.88 1.70
C ARG A 324 5.37 16.28 1.19
N GLU A 325 5.39 16.49 -0.13
CA GLU A 325 5.11 17.80 -0.73
C GLU A 325 3.75 18.38 -0.30
N LYS A 326 2.79 17.53 0.01
CA LYS A 326 1.42 17.90 0.40
C LYS A 326 1.17 17.81 1.91
N VAL A 327 1.88 16.95 2.60
CA VAL A 327 1.71 16.72 4.05
C VAL A 327 2.57 17.69 4.87
N GLU A 328 3.80 17.98 4.46
CA GLU A 328 4.70 18.88 5.19
C GLU A 328 4.14 20.30 5.42
N PRO A 329 3.42 20.93 4.46
CA PRO A 329 2.79 22.25 4.69
C PRO A 329 1.72 22.23 5.80
N VAL A 330 1.17 21.06 6.11
CA VAL A 330 0.17 20.83 7.17
C VAL A 330 0.72 19.90 8.25
N ARG A 331 1.96 20.12 8.65
CA ARG A 331 2.75 19.27 9.55
C ARG A 331 2.00 18.83 10.83
N HIS A 332 1.03 19.62 11.28
CA HIS A 332 0.24 19.27 12.45
C HIS A 332 -0.50 17.92 12.33
N VAL A 333 -0.79 17.47 11.10
CA VAL A 333 -1.40 16.15 10.84
C VAL A 333 -0.44 15.06 11.30
N VAL A 334 0.84 15.18 10.94
CA VAL A 334 1.91 14.28 11.37
C VAL A 334 2.14 14.36 12.89
N ASP A 335 2.20 15.59 13.45
CA ASP A 335 2.47 15.81 14.86
C ASP A 335 1.37 15.23 15.77
N ILE A 336 0.09 15.29 15.34
CA ILE A 336 -1.03 14.65 16.05
C ILE A 336 -0.83 13.14 16.07
N ALA A 337 -0.51 12.52 14.95
CA ALA A 337 -0.30 11.07 14.85
C ALA A 337 0.90 10.60 15.69
N LEU A 338 2.04 11.31 15.61
CA LEU A 338 3.22 11.04 16.46
C LEU A 338 2.87 11.07 17.94
N LYS A 339 2.15 12.11 18.37
CA LYS A 339 1.72 12.24 19.74
C LYS A 339 0.72 11.16 20.16
N ALA A 340 -0.18 10.77 19.26
CA ALA A 340 -1.14 9.69 19.52
C ALA A 340 -0.44 8.35 19.72
N ILE A 341 0.55 8.03 18.88
CA ILE A 341 1.36 6.82 19.00
C ILE A 341 2.11 6.81 20.34
N ASP A 342 2.75 7.91 20.70
CA ASP A 342 3.47 8.05 21.98
C ASP A 342 2.52 7.93 23.20
N ASN A 343 1.36 8.58 23.15
CA ASN A 343 0.37 8.55 24.24
C ASN A 343 -0.19 7.15 24.51
N VAL A 344 -0.22 6.26 23.54
CA VAL A 344 -0.65 4.87 23.74
C VAL A 344 0.49 3.95 24.18
N GLY A 345 1.67 4.52 24.47
CA GLY A 345 2.83 3.78 24.98
C GLY A 345 3.63 3.07 23.88
N VAL A 346 3.52 3.52 22.65
CA VAL A 346 4.27 3.00 21.49
C VAL A 346 5.31 4.04 21.06
N THR A 347 6.52 3.60 20.78
CA THR A 347 7.57 4.50 20.25
C THR A 347 7.29 4.76 18.77
N PRO A 348 7.11 6.04 18.35
CA PRO A 348 6.91 6.34 16.93
C PRO A 348 8.13 5.98 16.08
N LEU A 349 7.88 5.37 14.93
CA LEU A 349 8.86 5.01 13.91
C LEU A 349 8.53 5.75 12.62
N VAL A 350 9.20 6.88 12.39
CA VAL A 350 9.01 7.65 11.15
C VAL A 350 9.89 7.05 10.07
N ARG A 351 9.25 6.53 9.02
CA ARG A 351 9.95 5.93 7.87
C ARG A 351 9.41 6.51 6.57
N ALA A 352 10.24 6.41 5.53
CA ALA A 352 9.81 6.70 4.16
C ALA A 352 9.46 5.38 3.45
N ILE A 353 8.31 5.35 2.80
CA ILE A 353 7.86 4.19 2.04
C ILE A 353 8.71 4.06 0.77
N ARG A 354 9.26 2.88 0.51
CA ARG A 354 9.95 2.54 -0.75
C ARG A 354 8.97 2.04 -1.83
N GLY A 355 7.78 2.57 -1.85
CA GLY A 355 6.68 2.28 -2.76
C GLY A 355 5.73 3.47 -2.81
N GLY A 356 4.47 3.22 -3.13
CA GLY A 356 3.36 4.17 -3.06
C GLY A 356 2.25 3.61 -2.19
N THR A 357 1.31 4.45 -1.80
CA THR A 357 0.07 4.10 -1.11
C THR A 357 -1.07 4.96 -1.62
N ASP A 358 -2.29 4.61 -1.30
CA ASP A 358 -3.45 5.46 -1.55
C ASP A 358 -3.30 6.84 -0.92
N GLY A 359 -2.69 6.93 0.28
CA GLY A 359 -2.39 8.19 0.95
C GLY A 359 -1.56 9.16 0.11
N ALA A 360 -0.62 8.65 -0.69
CA ALA A 360 0.17 9.47 -1.61
C ALA A 360 -0.72 10.11 -2.70
N GLN A 361 -1.56 9.31 -3.35
CA GLN A 361 -2.45 9.80 -4.41
C GLN A 361 -3.52 10.74 -3.85
N LEU A 362 -4.12 10.42 -2.71
CA LEU A 362 -5.12 11.24 -2.02
C LEU A 362 -4.55 12.59 -1.62
N SER A 363 -3.30 12.64 -1.14
CA SER A 363 -2.61 13.88 -0.77
C SER A 363 -2.48 14.83 -1.96
N PHE A 364 -2.18 14.33 -3.15
CA PHE A 364 -2.13 15.14 -4.39
C PHE A 364 -3.52 15.53 -4.91
N ARG A 365 -4.58 14.86 -4.46
CA ARG A 365 -5.97 15.23 -4.77
C ARG A 365 -6.60 16.18 -3.73
N GLY A 366 -5.78 16.72 -2.81
CA GLY A 366 -6.18 17.75 -1.85
C GLY A 366 -6.57 17.21 -0.47
N LEU A 367 -6.36 15.94 -0.19
CA LEU A 367 -6.59 15.31 1.11
C LEU A 367 -5.24 14.86 1.71
N PRO A 368 -4.54 15.69 2.50
CA PRO A 368 -3.32 15.26 3.19
C PRO A 368 -3.57 13.97 3.98
N CYS A 369 -2.86 12.89 3.65
CA CYS A 369 -3.19 11.56 4.15
C CYS A 369 -1.91 10.74 4.42
N PRO A 370 -1.23 10.94 5.57
CA PRO A 370 -0.14 10.08 5.99
C PRO A 370 -0.63 8.67 6.34
N ASN A 371 0.30 7.71 6.31
CA ASN A 371 0.05 6.31 6.59
C ASN A 371 0.44 5.96 8.02
N ILE A 372 -0.38 5.18 8.72
CA ILE A 372 -0.17 4.70 10.09
C ILE A 372 -0.17 3.17 10.07
N PHE A 373 0.58 2.55 10.95
CA PHE A 373 0.67 1.10 11.07
C PHE A 373 -0.68 0.42 11.31
N ALA A 374 -0.86 -0.73 10.67
CA ALA A 374 -1.91 -1.71 10.97
C ALA A 374 -1.36 -2.93 11.76
N GLY A 375 -0.05 -3.01 11.94
CA GLY A 375 0.61 -3.96 12.82
C GLY A 375 0.80 -5.36 12.28
N GLY A 376 0.42 -5.64 11.02
CA GLY A 376 0.76 -6.86 10.30
C GLY A 376 2.18 -6.85 9.77
N LEU A 377 2.73 -8.01 9.47
CA LEU A 377 4.10 -8.19 8.99
C LEU A 377 4.16 -9.28 7.91
N ASN A 378 5.20 -9.24 7.07
CA ASN A 378 5.44 -10.19 5.98
C ASN A 378 4.30 -10.28 4.96
N PHE A 379 3.75 -9.12 4.62
CA PHE A 379 2.64 -8.97 3.68
C PHE A 379 2.87 -9.66 2.34
N HIS A 380 1.80 -9.86 1.57
CA HIS A 380 1.78 -10.41 0.22
C HIS A 380 2.26 -11.88 0.10
N GLY A 381 2.37 -12.59 1.22
CA GLY A 381 2.90 -13.96 1.20
C GLY A 381 2.32 -14.90 2.26
N PRO A 382 2.67 -16.19 2.18
CA PRO A 382 2.14 -17.21 3.10
C PRO A 382 2.73 -17.12 4.53
N HIS A 383 3.75 -16.30 4.72
CA HIS A 383 4.38 -16.05 6.02
C HIS A 383 3.87 -14.77 6.69
N GLU A 384 2.81 -14.19 6.16
CA GLU A 384 2.13 -13.04 6.73
C GLU A 384 1.58 -13.38 8.12
N PHE A 385 1.77 -12.49 9.07
CA PHE A 385 1.28 -12.68 10.43
C PHE A 385 0.86 -11.37 11.07
N LEU A 386 0.01 -11.45 12.09
CA LEU A 386 -0.52 -10.31 12.81
C LEU A 386 -0.53 -10.58 14.32
N PRO A 387 0.30 -9.89 15.11
CA PRO A 387 0.22 -9.95 16.56
C PRO A 387 -1.07 -9.31 17.07
N ILE A 388 -1.83 -10.00 17.92
CA ILE A 388 -3.10 -9.49 18.44
C ILE A 388 -2.93 -8.16 19.21
N PRO A 389 -1.89 -7.96 20.04
CA PRO A 389 -1.66 -6.68 20.68
C PRO A 389 -1.43 -5.50 19.70
N SER A 390 -0.98 -5.78 18.47
CA SER A 390 -0.78 -4.76 17.45
C SER A 390 -2.11 -4.14 16.99
N LEU A 391 -3.14 -4.98 16.74
CA LEU A 391 -4.51 -4.53 16.44
C LEU A 391 -5.05 -3.58 17.51
N GLU A 392 -4.87 -3.94 18.78
CA GLU A 392 -5.36 -3.12 19.90
C GLU A 392 -4.61 -1.78 20.00
N LYS A 393 -3.30 -1.78 19.74
CA LYS A 393 -2.48 -0.56 19.75
C LYS A 393 -2.91 0.38 18.63
N ALA A 394 -3.08 -0.13 17.40
CA ALA A 394 -3.51 0.67 16.25
C ALA A 394 -4.92 1.25 16.46
N MET A 395 -5.87 0.46 16.93
CA MET A 395 -7.20 0.95 17.32
C MET A 395 -7.11 2.09 18.35
N LYS A 396 -6.26 1.95 19.37
CA LYS A 396 -6.05 2.99 20.39
C LYS A 396 -5.44 4.26 19.81
N VAL A 397 -4.55 4.13 18.82
CA VAL A 397 -3.99 5.30 18.10
C VAL A 397 -5.09 6.06 17.35
N VAL A 398 -6.00 5.37 16.66
CA VAL A 398 -7.17 5.99 16.00
C VAL A 398 -8.00 6.80 17.02
N ILE A 399 -8.31 6.22 18.16
CA ILE A 399 -9.07 6.87 19.23
C ILE A 399 -8.31 8.11 19.75
N GLU A 400 -7.01 7.97 19.98
CA GLU A 400 -6.18 9.04 20.54
C GLU A 400 -6.02 10.21 19.54
N ILE A 401 -5.91 9.94 18.24
CA ILE A 401 -5.94 10.98 17.19
C ILE A 401 -7.24 11.78 17.26
N CYS A 402 -8.39 11.12 17.42
CA CYS A 402 -9.70 11.78 17.55
C CYS A 402 -9.74 12.71 18.78
N LYS A 403 -9.20 12.27 19.93
CA LYS A 403 -9.09 13.05 21.17
C LYS A 403 -8.18 14.27 21.00
N LEU A 404 -6.98 14.06 20.49
CA LEU A 404 -6.00 15.13 20.29
C LEU A 404 -6.49 16.18 19.28
N THR A 405 -7.20 15.74 18.25
CA THR A 405 -7.86 16.65 17.30
C THR A 405 -8.90 17.53 17.99
N ALA A 406 -9.70 16.94 18.88
CA ALA A 406 -10.70 17.68 19.65
C ALA A 406 -10.08 18.68 20.66
N GLU A 407 -8.94 18.35 21.23
CA GLU A 407 -8.22 19.24 22.15
C GLU A 407 -7.63 20.48 21.44
N ARG A 408 -7.24 20.32 20.18
CA ARG A 408 -6.69 21.40 19.36
C ARG A 408 -7.74 22.43 18.93
N GLY A 409 -8.99 22.01 18.78
CA GLY A 409 -10.11 22.90 18.43
C GLY A 409 -10.61 23.79 19.58
N LYS A 410 -9.98 23.69 20.75
CA LYS A 410 -10.24 24.54 21.92
C LYS A 410 -9.26 25.71 21.98
#